data_bfdb670eec007c915d1758dca2e7ec6a
#
_entry.id   bfdb670eec007c915d1758dca2e7ec6a
#
_cell.length_a   1.000
_cell.length_b   1.000
_cell.length_c   1.000
_cell.angle_alpha   90.00
_cell.angle_beta   90.00
_cell.angle_gamma   90.00
#
_symmetry.space_group_name_H-M   'P 1'
#
loop_
_entity.id
_entity.type
_entity.pdbx_description
1 polymer ?
#
loop_
_entity_poly.entity_id
_entity_poly.type
_entity_poly.pdbx_seq_one_letter_code
_entity_poly.pdbx_strand_id
1 'polypeptide(L)'
;MFDLATPKGRILDAAMRLAAAKPWRDVTLAEIAQGAGLGLADFAKEFYGKLGIISAFQKLVDEQVLRRARLVHGSEESARDRIFDVIMTRFDILQPYKAALKSIMADGGVMPSPDMLGKMMRSQHWMLVAAGIPADGPAGRAREAALLTVYARTFREWLEDDDAGHAKTMAVLDRRLHNGERWMQSFEDARWRLEKFAGLFTKRSRAQRDAQRSPDAGAPAAGTPPPSGATSF
;
A
#
# COMPACT_ATOMS: atom_id res chain seq x y z
N MET A 1 8.01 -17.58 -15.51
CA MET A 1 7.33 -17.11 -14.31
C MET A 1 6.34 -18.15 -13.76
N PHE A 2 5.51 -18.76 -14.60
CA PHE A 2 4.53 -19.78 -14.17
C PHE A 2 5.18 -21.13 -13.99
N ASP A 3 4.80 -21.85 -12.93
CA ASP A 3 5.15 -23.26 -12.74
C ASP A 3 4.16 -24.15 -13.50
N LEU A 4 4.54 -24.56 -14.69
CA LEU A 4 3.71 -25.36 -15.60
C LEU A 4 3.49 -26.80 -15.11
N ALA A 5 4.22 -27.25 -14.08
CA ALA A 5 3.95 -28.53 -13.43
C ALA A 5 2.64 -28.50 -12.62
N THR A 6 2.20 -27.30 -12.19
CA THR A 6 0.98 -27.14 -11.39
C THR A 6 -0.23 -26.78 -12.25
N PRO A 7 -1.45 -27.24 -11.90
CA PRO A 7 -2.69 -26.83 -12.56
C PRO A 7 -2.84 -25.31 -12.58
N LYS A 8 -2.58 -24.66 -11.44
CA LYS A 8 -2.64 -23.21 -11.30
C LYS A 8 -1.72 -22.48 -12.26
N GLY A 9 -0.45 -22.92 -12.38
CA GLY A 9 0.52 -22.31 -13.30
C GLY A 9 0.11 -22.44 -14.75
N ARG A 10 -0.42 -23.62 -15.15
CA ARG A 10 -0.93 -23.84 -16.52
C ARG A 10 -2.14 -22.97 -16.82
N ILE A 11 -3.06 -22.78 -15.87
CA ILE A 11 -4.21 -21.88 -16.03
C ILE A 11 -3.77 -20.44 -16.25
N LEU A 12 -2.82 -19.95 -15.44
CA LEU A 12 -2.29 -18.60 -15.55
C LEU A 12 -1.59 -18.36 -16.89
N ASP A 13 -0.80 -19.33 -17.36
CA ASP A 13 -0.15 -19.28 -18.67
C ASP A 13 -1.17 -19.24 -19.80
N ALA A 14 -2.15 -20.16 -19.80
CA ALA A 14 -3.20 -20.22 -20.80
C ALA A 14 -4.02 -18.93 -20.85
N ALA A 15 -4.37 -18.36 -19.67
CA ALA A 15 -5.11 -17.13 -19.57
C ALA A 15 -4.34 -15.94 -20.18
N MET A 16 -3.04 -15.81 -19.87
CA MET A 16 -2.21 -14.72 -20.43
C MET A 16 -1.99 -14.89 -21.95
N ARG A 17 -1.78 -16.10 -22.44
CA ARG A 17 -1.67 -16.35 -23.90
C ARG A 17 -2.96 -16.01 -24.63
N LEU A 18 -4.11 -16.41 -24.11
CA LEU A 18 -5.42 -16.11 -24.70
C LEU A 18 -5.73 -14.60 -24.66
N ALA A 19 -5.42 -13.92 -23.54
CA ALA A 19 -5.59 -12.48 -23.41
C ALA A 19 -4.70 -11.68 -24.38
N ALA A 20 -3.53 -12.21 -24.74
CA ALA A 20 -2.67 -11.60 -25.74
C ALA A 20 -3.17 -11.80 -27.19
N ALA A 21 -3.94 -12.87 -27.44
CA ALA A 21 -4.40 -13.25 -28.77
C ALA A 21 -5.77 -12.66 -29.16
N LYS A 22 -6.63 -12.36 -28.16
CA LYS A 22 -7.98 -11.81 -28.40
C LYS A 22 -8.45 -10.94 -27.24
N PRO A 23 -9.53 -10.13 -27.42
CA PRO A 23 -10.10 -9.31 -26.35
C PRO A 23 -10.43 -10.14 -25.11
N TRP A 24 -10.02 -9.66 -23.95
CA TRP A 24 -10.19 -10.41 -22.68
C TRP A 24 -11.66 -10.72 -22.36
N ARG A 25 -12.60 -9.82 -22.72
CA ARG A 25 -14.04 -10.07 -22.58
C ARG A 25 -14.49 -11.34 -23.29
N ASP A 26 -13.89 -11.65 -24.43
CA ASP A 26 -14.25 -12.78 -25.30
C ASP A 26 -13.56 -14.08 -24.89
N VAL A 27 -12.60 -14.03 -23.95
CA VAL A 27 -11.95 -15.21 -23.39
C VAL A 27 -12.89 -15.87 -22.37
N THR A 28 -13.22 -17.13 -22.57
CA THR A 28 -14.07 -17.92 -21.66
C THR A 28 -13.26 -18.78 -20.69
N LEU A 29 -13.86 -19.14 -19.55
CA LEU A 29 -13.21 -20.07 -18.61
C LEU A 29 -12.97 -21.45 -19.21
N ALA A 30 -13.87 -21.90 -20.13
CA ALA A 30 -13.73 -23.16 -20.82
C ALA A 30 -12.50 -23.17 -21.74
N GLU A 31 -12.26 -22.09 -22.49
CA GLU A 31 -11.07 -21.95 -23.32
C GLU A 31 -9.79 -21.90 -22.50
N ILE A 32 -9.81 -21.23 -21.35
CA ILE A 32 -8.65 -21.21 -20.44
C ILE A 32 -8.39 -22.62 -19.91
N ALA A 33 -9.41 -23.36 -19.48
CA ALA A 33 -9.28 -24.75 -19.01
C ALA A 33 -8.71 -25.65 -20.11
N GLN A 34 -9.26 -25.56 -21.33
CA GLN A 34 -8.79 -26.30 -22.49
C GLN A 34 -7.31 -25.93 -22.82
N GLY A 35 -6.99 -24.65 -22.85
CA GLY A 35 -5.63 -24.16 -23.11
C GLY A 35 -4.61 -24.56 -22.03
N ALA A 36 -5.08 -24.85 -20.81
CA ALA A 36 -4.30 -25.38 -19.70
C ALA A 36 -4.20 -26.93 -19.71
N GLY A 37 -4.90 -27.61 -20.60
CA GLY A 37 -5.00 -29.06 -20.63
C GLY A 37 -5.74 -29.64 -19.41
N LEU A 38 -6.80 -28.94 -18.95
CA LEU A 38 -7.58 -29.30 -17.78
C LEU A 38 -9.07 -29.43 -18.11
N GLY A 39 -9.77 -30.33 -17.39
CA GLY A 39 -11.22 -30.32 -17.36
C GLY A 39 -11.75 -29.16 -16.51
N LEU A 40 -13.01 -28.76 -16.75
CA LEU A 40 -13.67 -27.70 -15.97
C LEU A 40 -13.73 -28.01 -14.47
N ALA A 41 -13.86 -29.28 -14.09
CA ALA A 41 -13.87 -29.70 -12.68
C ALA A 41 -12.54 -29.42 -11.98
N ASP A 42 -11.41 -29.65 -12.66
CA ASP A 42 -10.08 -29.35 -12.10
C ASP A 42 -9.78 -27.86 -12.14
N PHE A 43 -10.22 -27.17 -13.18
CA PHE A 43 -10.16 -25.71 -13.23
C PHE A 43 -10.90 -25.06 -12.05
N ALA A 44 -12.13 -25.53 -11.75
CA ALA A 44 -12.96 -25.00 -10.68
C ALA A 44 -12.38 -25.17 -9.26
N LYS A 45 -11.47 -26.13 -9.05
CA LYS A 45 -10.72 -26.29 -7.80
C LYS A 45 -9.71 -25.13 -7.59
N GLU A 46 -9.18 -24.58 -8.67
CA GLU A 46 -8.16 -23.53 -8.62
C GLU A 46 -8.76 -22.13 -8.65
N PHE A 47 -9.76 -21.91 -9.52
CA PHE A 47 -10.30 -20.58 -9.76
C PHE A 47 -11.82 -20.59 -9.98
N TYR A 48 -12.49 -19.67 -9.30
CA TYR A 48 -13.93 -19.44 -9.50
C TYR A 48 -14.23 -18.59 -10.75
N GLY A 49 -13.27 -17.75 -11.19
CA GLY A 49 -13.48 -16.85 -12.32
C GLY A 49 -12.26 -16.03 -12.71
N LYS A 50 -12.41 -15.24 -13.75
CA LYS A 50 -11.34 -14.41 -14.33
C LYS A 50 -10.65 -13.50 -13.35
N LEU A 51 -11.39 -12.89 -12.40
CA LEU A 51 -10.80 -12.00 -11.37
C LEU A 51 -9.85 -12.74 -10.43
N GLY A 52 -10.15 -14.01 -10.13
CA GLY A 52 -9.25 -14.88 -9.34
C GLY A 52 -7.92 -15.11 -10.08
N ILE A 53 -7.97 -15.34 -11.38
CA ILE A 53 -6.79 -15.53 -12.24
C ILE A 53 -5.94 -14.27 -12.25
N ILE A 54 -6.53 -13.07 -12.48
CA ILE A 54 -5.81 -11.80 -12.46
C ILE A 54 -5.18 -11.54 -11.10
N SER A 55 -5.91 -11.82 -10.02
CA SER A 55 -5.39 -11.66 -8.65
C SER A 55 -4.20 -12.59 -8.36
N ALA A 56 -4.26 -13.84 -8.83
CA ALA A 56 -3.17 -14.79 -8.68
C ALA A 56 -1.95 -14.41 -9.54
N PHE A 57 -2.17 -13.91 -10.76
CA PHE A 57 -1.12 -13.36 -11.60
C PHE A 57 -0.41 -12.19 -10.90
N GLN A 58 -1.17 -11.21 -10.37
CA GLN A 58 -0.62 -10.07 -9.65
C GLN A 58 0.22 -10.52 -8.46
N LYS A 59 -0.26 -11.50 -7.67
CA LYS A 59 0.49 -12.07 -6.55
C LYS A 59 1.83 -12.66 -6.97
N LEU A 60 1.87 -13.42 -8.09
CA LEU A 60 3.12 -13.97 -8.61
C LEU A 60 4.08 -12.87 -9.06
N VAL A 61 3.57 -11.80 -9.67
CA VAL A 61 4.40 -10.64 -10.02
C VAL A 61 5.00 -10.00 -8.77
N ASP A 62 4.20 -9.79 -7.71
CA ASP A 62 4.67 -9.26 -6.43
C ASP A 62 5.78 -10.14 -5.85
N GLU A 63 5.60 -11.46 -5.84
CA GLU A 63 6.62 -12.41 -5.38
C GLU A 63 7.92 -12.33 -6.20
N GLN A 64 7.83 -12.16 -7.52
CA GLN A 64 9.01 -12.00 -8.37
C GLN A 64 9.72 -10.66 -8.13
N VAL A 65 8.97 -9.59 -7.92
CA VAL A 65 9.55 -8.28 -7.53
C VAL A 65 10.32 -8.42 -6.22
N LEU A 66 9.71 -9.02 -5.18
CA LEU A 66 10.35 -9.20 -3.88
C LEU A 66 11.61 -10.07 -3.95
N ARG A 67 11.62 -11.10 -4.80
CA ARG A 67 12.82 -11.94 -5.01
C ARG A 67 13.95 -11.20 -5.71
N ARG A 68 13.65 -10.24 -6.58
CA ARG A 68 14.63 -9.44 -7.32
C ARG A 68 15.04 -8.17 -6.59
N ALA A 69 14.16 -7.67 -5.72
CA ALA A 69 14.48 -6.52 -4.88
C ALA A 69 15.71 -6.86 -4.01
N ARG A 70 16.78 -6.11 -4.19
CA ARG A 70 17.89 -6.16 -3.29
C ARG A 70 17.39 -5.55 -1.98
N LEU A 71 17.43 -6.33 -0.90
CA LEU A 71 17.19 -5.81 0.44
C LEU A 71 18.32 -4.83 0.76
N VAL A 72 18.12 -3.59 0.44
CA VAL A 72 19.12 -2.54 0.60
C VAL A 72 18.99 -1.98 2.01
N HIS A 73 19.70 -2.60 2.94
CA HIS A 73 19.97 -2.01 4.23
C HIS A 73 21.22 -1.11 4.08
N GLY A 74 21.04 0.20 4.22
CA GLY A 74 22.14 1.15 4.30
C GLY A 74 22.77 1.58 2.97
N SER A 75 22.02 1.60 1.86
CA SER A 75 22.51 2.23 0.64
C SER A 75 22.46 3.75 0.75
N GLU A 76 23.43 4.42 0.12
CA GLU A 76 23.45 5.87 -0.03
C GLU A 76 22.35 6.38 -0.99
N GLU A 77 21.63 5.47 -1.65
CA GLU A 77 20.57 5.78 -2.59
C GLU A 77 19.34 6.40 -1.90
N SER A 78 18.75 7.39 -2.54
CA SER A 78 17.53 8.02 -2.03
C SER A 78 16.35 7.05 -2.01
N ALA A 79 15.39 7.27 -1.12
CA ALA A 79 14.14 6.47 -1.08
C ALA A 79 13.40 6.52 -2.43
N ARG A 80 13.52 7.66 -3.15
CA ARG A 80 12.97 7.85 -4.49
C ARG A 80 13.62 6.92 -5.51
N ASP A 81 14.94 6.84 -5.51
CA ASP A 81 15.67 6.01 -6.49
C ASP A 81 15.38 4.52 -6.23
N ARG A 82 15.34 4.11 -4.96
CA ARG A 82 14.99 2.73 -4.61
C ARG A 82 13.57 2.35 -5.04
N ILE A 83 12.56 3.20 -4.83
CA ILE A 83 11.20 2.89 -5.27
C ILE A 83 11.06 2.97 -6.80
N PHE A 84 11.82 3.83 -7.46
CA PHE A 84 11.92 3.88 -8.92
C PHE A 84 12.39 2.52 -9.46
N ASP A 85 13.49 1.97 -8.92
CA ASP A 85 14.04 0.69 -9.34
C ASP A 85 13.10 -0.49 -9.08
N VAL A 86 12.40 -0.48 -7.95
CA VAL A 86 11.39 -1.51 -7.64
C VAL A 86 10.25 -1.49 -8.66
N ILE A 87 9.77 -0.30 -9.05
CA ILE A 87 8.70 -0.16 -10.05
C ILE A 87 9.19 -0.57 -11.44
N MET A 88 10.40 -0.16 -11.84
CA MET A 88 10.98 -0.57 -13.13
C MET A 88 11.22 -2.08 -13.18
N THR A 89 11.75 -2.69 -12.11
CA THR A 89 11.85 -4.15 -11.97
C THR A 89 10.49 -4.84 -12.18
N ARG A 90 9.40 -4.24 -11.68
CA ARG A 90 8.06 -4.76 -11.90
C ARG A 90 7.66 -4.68 -13.36
N PHE A 91 7.94 -3.58 -14.07
CA PHE A 91 7.65 -3.46 -15.49
C PHE A 91 8.45 -4.45 -16.33
N ASP A 92 9.71 -4.70 -16.00
CA ASP A 92 10.52 -5.73 -16.66
C ASP A 92 9.90 -7.13 -16.52
N ILE A 93 9.39 -7.46 -15.32
CA ILE A 93 8.69 -8.73 -15.07
C ILE A 93 7.39 -8.82 -15.88
N LEU A 94 6.69 -7.71 -16.05
CA LEU A 94 5.42 -7.62 -16.78
C LEU A 94 5.61 -7.56 -18.31
N GLN A 95 6.79 -7.22 -18.79
CA GLN A 95 7.07 -6.99 -20.22
C GLN A 95 6.62 -8.14 -21.12
N PRO A 96 6.87 -9.43 -20.81
CA PRO A 96 6.39 -10.55 -21.64
C PRO A 96 4.86 -10.68 -21.73
N TYR A 97 4.15 -10.03 -20.83
CA TYR A 97 2.68 -10.09 -20.70
C TYR A 97 1.98 -8.78 -21.13
N LYS A 98 2.73 -7.83 -21.70
CA LYS A 98 2.24 -6.49 -22.02
C LYS A 98 1.00 -6.52 -22.92
N ALA A 99 1.00 -7.35 -23.99
CA ALA A 99 -0.15 -7.50 -24.87
C ALA A 99 -1.40 -8.03 -24.15
N ALA A 100 -1.23 -9.03 -23.28
CA ALA A 100 -2.31 -9.57 -22.45
C ALA A 100 -2.86 -8.50 -21.49
N LEU A 101 -1.98 -7.76 -20.83
CA LEU A 101 -2.36 -6.70 -19.89
C LEU A 101 -3.06 -5.54 -20.60
N LYS A 102 -2.64 -5.18 -21.82
CA LYS A 102 -3.31 -4.18 -22.66
C LYS A 102 -4.75 -4.61 -22.99
N SER A 103 -4.95 -5.86 -23.37
CA SER A 103 -6.28 -6.46 -23.63
C SER A 103 -7.15 -6.48 -22.35
N ILE A 104 -6.60 -6.92 -21.21
CA ILE A 104 -7.31 -6.96 -19.94
C ILE A 104 -7.72 -5.54 -19.50
N MET A 105 -6.86 -4.55 -19.65
CA MET A 105 -7.14 -3.16 -19.25
C MET A 105 -8.13 -2.48 -20.19
N ALA A 106 -8.12 -2.80 -21.50
CA ALA A 106 -9.08 -2.27 -22.46
C ALA A 106 -10.52 -2.72 -22.15
N ASP A 107 -10.69 -3.92 -21.60
CA ASP A 107 -12.00 -4.46 -21.21
C ASP A 107 -12.44 -4.02 -19.79
N GLY A 108 -11.53 -3.43 -19.06
CA GLY A 108 -11.67 -3.12 -17.64
C GLY A 108 -12.37 -1.81 -17.32
N GLY A 109 -13.50 -1.49 -17.95
CA GLY A 109 -14.41 -0.44 -17.49
C GLY A 109 -15.03 -0.68 -16.11
N VAL A 110 -14.57 -1.68 -15.38
CA VAL A 110 -15.07 -2.04 -14.06
C VAL A 110 -14.27 -1.28 -12.99
N MET A 111 -14.96 -0.45 -12.24
CA MET A 111 -14.43 0.08 -10.97
C MET A 111 -13.91 -1.11 -10.13
N PRO A 112 -12.68 -1.04 -9.62
CA PRO A 112 -12.15 -2.13 -8.81
C PRO A 112 -13.06 -2.37 -7.61
N SER A 113 -13.46 -3.63 -7.39
CA SER A 113 -14.20 -4.00 -6.19
C SER A 113 -13.36 -3.67 -4.94
N PRO A 114 -13.97 -3.49 -3.75
CA PRO A 114 -13.22 -3.26 -2.51
C PRO A 114 -12.15 -4.32 -2.25
N ASP A 115 -12.41 -5.58 -2.57
CA ASP A 115 -11.43 -6.68 -2.48
C ASP A 115 -10.26 -6.49 -3.45
N MET A 116 -10.54 -6.10 -4.69
CA MET A 116 -9.50 -5.83 -5.68
C MET A 116 -8.66 -4.61 -5.29
N LEU A 117 -9.30 -3.55 -4.77
CA LEU A 117 -8.59 -2.38 -4.25
C LEU A 117 -7.66 -2.78 -3.09
N GLY A 118 -8.14 -3.63 -2.15
CA GLY A 118 -7.33 -4.15 -1.06
C GLY A 118 -6.10 -4.93 -1.54
N LYS A 119 -6.24 -5.72 -2.62
CA LYS A 119 -5.12 -6.44 -3.24
C LYS A 119 -4.13 -5.48 -3.93
N MET A 120 -4.64 -4.45 -4.59
CA MET A 120 -3.80 -3.40 -5.19
C MET A 120 -3.01 -2.64 -4.11
N MET A 121 -3.64 -2.25 -3.01
CA MET A 121 -2.97 -1.60 -1.88
C MET A 121 -1.90 -2.49 -1.27
N ARG A 122 -2.17 -3.79 -1.09
CA ARG A 122 -1.18 -4.76 -0.60
C ARG A 122 0.04 -4.85 -1.52
N SER A 123 -0.15 -4.80 -2.82
CA SER A 123 0.96 -4.76 -3.78
C SER A 123 1.83 -3.50 -3.59
N GLN A 124 1.21 -2.33 -3.35
CA GLN A 124 1.95 -1.10 -3.06
C GLN A 124 2.72 -1.19 -1.73
N HIS A 125 2.09 -1.78 -0.69
CA HIS A 125 2.75 -2.06 0.58
C HIS A 125 4.07 -2.81 0.38
N TRP A 126 4.02 -3.93 -0.34
CA TRP A 126 5.22 -4.74 -0.60
C TRP A 126 6.27 -4.03 -1.44
N MET A 127 5.88 -3.18 -2.38
CA MET A 127 6.84 -2.36 -3.14
C MET A 127 7.53 -1.32 -2.25
N LEU A 128 6.80 -0.69 -1.31
CA LEU A 128 7.41 0.22 -0.33
C LEU A 128 8.39 -0.53 0.58
N VAL A 129 8.00 -1.69 1.11
CA VAL A 129 8.86 -2.55 1.93
C VAL A 129 10.12 -2.96 1.16
N ALA A 130 9.97 -3.38 -0.09
CA ALA A 130 11.10 -3.76 -0.96
C ALA A 130 12.07 -2.58 -1.20
N ALA A 131 11.56 -1.35 -1.25
CA ALA A 131 12.36 -0.14 -1.36
C ALA A 131 12.92 0.36 -0.01
N GLY A 132 12.69 -0.35 1.10
CA GLY A 132 13.11 0.08 2.43
C GLY A 132 12.38 1.32 2.94
N ILE A 133 11.16 1.55 2.48
CA ILE A 133 10.32 2.68 2.89
C ILE A 133 9.30 2.20 3.92
N PRO A 134 9.18 2.84 5.12
CA PRO A 134 8.20 2.43 6.12
C PRO A 134 6.78 2.43 5.58
N ALA A 135 6.09 1.30 5.68
CA ALA A 135 4.75 1.10 5.14
C ALA A 135 3.68 0.84 6.22
N ASP A 136 4.05 0.90 7.50
CA ASP A 136 3.15 0.62 8.61
C ASP A 136 2.39 1.87 9.10
N GLY A 137 1.26 1.61 9.77
CA GLY A 137 0.43 2.63 10.40
C GLY A 137 -0.27 3.59 9.41
N PRO A 138 -0.87 4.69 9.91
CA PRO A 138 -1.62 5.63 9.07
C PRO A 138 -0.76 6.31 8.00
N ALA A 139 0.50 6.63 8.31
CA ALA A 139 1.43 7.22 7.35
C ALA A 139 1.81 6.22 6.23
N GLY A 140 1.97 4.93 6.58
CA GLY A 140 2.18 3.86 5.59
C GLY A 140 1.01 3.74 4.64
N ARG A 141 -0.23 3.76 5.14
CA ARG A 141 -1.45 3.74 4.31
C ARG A 141 -1.53 4.92 3.35
N ALA A 142 -1.14 6.12 3.79
CA ALA A 142 -1.09 7.28 2.93
C ALA A 142 -0.04 7.12 1.81
N ARG A 143 1.14 6.55 2.12
CA ARG A 143 2.19 6.25 1.14
C ARG A 143 1.74 5.18 0.13
N GLU A 144 1.06 4.12 0.58
CA GLU A 144 0.47 3.09 -0.29
C GLU A 144 -0.52 3.71 -1.29
N ALA A 145 -1.43 4.58 -0.83
CA ALA A 145 -2.41 5.25 -1.68
C ALA A 145 -1.76 6.22 -2.69
N ALA A 146 -0.75 6.97 -2.24
CA ALA A 146 0.02 7.84 -3.11
C ALA A 146 0.78 7.02 -4.18
N LEU A 147 1.45 5.94 -3.77
CA LEU A 147 2.16 5.06 -4.69
C LEU A 147 1.22 4.39 -5.68
N LEU A 148 0.03 3.94 -5.25
CA LEU A 148 -0.99 3.39 -6.14
C LEU A 148 -1.37 4.39 -7.24
N THR A 149 -1.51 5.67 -6.90
CA THR A 149 -1.81 6.73 -7.87
C THR A 149 -0.67 6.94 -8.87
N VAL A 150 0.57 6.98 -8.40
CA VAL A 150 1.77 7.08 -9.24
C VAL A 150 1.86 5.85 -10.16
N TYR A 151 1.77 4.65 -9.57
CA TYR A 151 1.86 3.39 -10.30
C TYR A 151 0.78 3.27 -11.39
N ALA A 152 -0.49 3.51 -11.06
CA ALA A 152 -1.59 3.37 -12.01
C ALA A 152 -1.43 4.28 -13.26
N ARG A 153 -0.92 5.49 -13.06
CA ARG A 153 -0.67 6.42 -14.16
C ARG A 153 0.57 6.04 -14.98
N THR A 154 1.64 5.61 -14.32
CA THR A 154 2.85 5.13 -15.00
C THR A 154 2.59 3.83 -15.74
N PHE A 155 1.78 2.92 -15.17
CA PHE A 155 1.40 1.68 -15.81
C PHE A 155 0.63 1.90 -17.12
N ARG A 156 -0.26 2.89 -17.18
CA ARG A 156 -0.94 3.25 -18.44
C ARG A 156 0.03 3.75 -19.49
N GLU A 157 0.98 4.60 -19.09
CA GLU A 157 2.03 5.07 -20.01
C GLU A 157 2.89 3.92 -20.49
N TRP A 158 3.29 3.02 -19.60
CA TRP A 158 4.07 1.84 -19.94
C TRP A 158 3.33 0.92 -20.92
N LEU A 159 2.01 0.75 -20.81
CA LEU A 159 1.23 -0.04 -21.75
C LEU A 159 1.31 0.53 -23.18
N GLU A 160 1.43 1.83 -23.34
CA GLU A 160 1.49 2.52 -24.65
C GLU A 160 2.94 2.86 -25.09
N ASP A 161 3.94 2.61 -24.23
CA ASP A 161 5.35 2.89 -24.52
C ASP A 161 5.97 1.71 -25.29
N ASP A 162 6.08 1.82 -26.60
CA ASP A 162 6.65 0.78 -27.46
C ASP A 162 8.19 0.84 -27.56
N ASP A 163 8.83 1.81 -26.88
CA ASP A 163 10.28 1.91 -26.79
C ASP A 163 10.87 0.80 -25.92
N ALA A 164 11.85 0.06 -26.45
CA ALA A 164 12.52 -1.02 -25.73
C ALA A 164 13.25 -0.56 -24.47
N GLY A 165 13.70 0.69 -24.44
CA GLY A 165 14.35 1.32 -23.30
C GLY A 165 13.38 1.96 -22.29
N HIS A 166 12.08 1.97 -22.59
CA HIS A 166 11.04 2.56 -21.74
C HIS A 166 11.30 4.04 -21.35
N ALA A 167 11.90 4.81 -22.26
CA ALA A 167 12.32 6.19 -21.97
C ALA A 167 11.15 7.09 -21.53
N LYS A 168 9.97 6.97 -22.17
CA LYS A 168 8.77 7.71 -21.78
C LYS A 168 8.27 7.28 -20.39
N THR A 169 8.21 5.99 -20.14
CA THR A 169 7.80 5.40 -18.86
C THR A 169 8.70 5.88 -17.73
N MET A 170 10.03 5.82 -17.92
CA MET A 170 11.01 6.28 -16.95
C MET A 170 10.85 7.78 -16.65
N ALA A 171 10.73 8.62 -17.69
CA ALA A 171 10.55 10.06 -17.52
C ALA A 171 9.24 10.42 -16.77
N VAL A 172 8.15 9.69 -17.05
CA VAL A 172 6.88 9.88 -16.35
C VAL A 172 6.98 9.44 -14.90
N LEU A 173 7.59 8.28 -14.64
CA LEU A 173 7.78 7.76 -13.29
C LEU A 173 8.64 8.70 -12.45
N ASP A 174 9.80 9.13 -12.96
CA ASP A 174 10.71 10.04 -12.27
C ASP A 174 10.01 11.35 -11.88
N ARG A 175 9.35 12.01 -12.84
CA ARG A 175 8.62 13.25 -12.59
C ARG A 175 7.52 13.08 -11.54
N ARG A 176 6.82 11.93 -11.52
CA ARG A 176 5.74 11.68 -10.57
C ARG A 176 6.25 11.37 -9.18
N LEU A 177 7.34 10.62 -9.07
CA LEU A 177 8.00 10.35 -7.78
C LEU A 177 8.56 11.63 -7.19
N HIS A 178 9.20 12.49 -8.01
CA HIS A 178 9.69 13.80 -7.56
C HIS A 178 8.56 14.69 -7.02
N ASN A 179 7.42 14.74 -7.68
CA ASN A 179 6.25 15.48 -7.21
C ASN A 179 5.64 14.86 -5.94
N GLY A 180 5.63 13.53 -5.85
CA GLY A 180 5.14 12.79 -4.68
C GLY A 180 6.01 13.00 -3.43
N GLU A 181 7.32 13.06 -3.59
CA GLU A 181 8.28 13.33 -2.52
C GLU A 181 8.05 14.74 -1.92
N ARG A 182 7.91 15.75 -2.76
CA ARG A 182 7.60 17.13 -2.33
C ARG A 182 6.28 17.22 -1.57
N TRP A 183 5.27 16.47 -2.00
CA TRP A 183 3.98 16.42 -1.34
C TRP A 183 4.07 15.70 0.02
N MET A 184 4.82 14.59 0.11
CA MET A 184 5.03 13.86 1.36
C MET A 184 5.85 14.64 2.38
N GLN A 185 6.89 15.34 1.97
CA GLN A 185 7.65 16.25 2.84
C GLN A 185 6.73 17.34 3.41
N SER A 186 5.87 17.94 2.59
CA SER A 186 4.89 18.92 3.04
C SER A 186 3.87 18.36 4.04
N PHE A 187 3.51 17.08 3.94
CA PHE A 187 2.60 16.39 4.87
C PHE A 187 3.28 16.04 6.20
N GLU A 188 4.53 15.62 6.18
CA GLU A 188 5.32 15.36 7.39
C GLU A 188 5.56 16.64 8.17
N ASP A 189 5.86 17.74 7.49
CA ASP A 189 5.99 19.08 8.07
C ASP A 189 4.67 19.57 8.68
N ALA A 190 3.55 19.36 7.99
CA ALA A 190 2.22 19.73 8.50
C ALA A 190 1.82 18.88 9.72
N ARG A 191 2.12 17.58 9.70
CA ARG A 191 1.85 16.68 10.83
C ARG A 191 2.72 17.03 12.04
N TRP A 192 3.99 17.30 11.86
CA TRP A 192 4.90 17.75 12.92
C TRP A 192 4.43 19.08 13.53
N ARG A 193 3.96 20.04 12.72
CA ARG A 193 3.36 21.29 13.20
C ARG A 193 2.11 21.03 14.03
N LEU A 194 1.20 20.18 13.55
CA LEU A 194 -0.03 19.81 14.27
C LEU A 194 0.25 19.08 15.59
N GLU A 195 1.20 18.16 15.64
CA GLU A 195 1.62 17.46 16.87
C GLU A 195 2.26 18.43 17.87
N LYS A 196 3.06 19.37 17.38
CA LYS A 196 3.66 20.43 18.22
C LYS A 196 2.59 21.36 18.79
N PHE A 197 1.57 21.74 18.01
CA PHE A 197 0.43 22.52 18.49
C PHE A 197 -0.44 21.72 19.47
N ALA A 198 -0.75 20.48 19.21
CA ALA A 198 -1.49 19.61 20.13
C ALA A 198 -0.75 19.42 21.46
N GLY A 199 0.58 19.27 21.44
CA GLY A 199 1.43 19.20 22.62
C GLY A 199 1.42 20.47 23.48
N LEU A 200 1.26 21.64 22.86
CA LEU A 200 1.12 22.91 23.57
C LEU A 200 -0.22 23.05 24.33
N PHE A 201 -1.30 22.53 23.71
CA PHE A 201 -2.63 22.53 24.33
C PHE A 201 -2.73 21.53 25.50
N THR A 202 -2.11 20.35 25.38
CA THR A 202 -2.11 19.34 26.45
C THR A 202 -1.26 19.78 27.65
N LYS A 203 -0.13 20.47 27.44
CA LYS A 203 0.66 21.06 28.53
C LYS A 203 -0.10 22.17 29.26
N ARG A 204 -0.84 23.02 28.53
CA ARG A 204 -1.62 24.12 29.13
C ARG A 204 -2.80 23.60 30.00
N SER A 205 -3.47 22.53 29.52
CA SER A 205 -4.55 21.88 30.28
C SER A 205 -4.06 21.14 31.50
N ARG A 206 -2.83 20.63 31.52
CA ARG A 206 -2.21 19.99 32.70
C ARG A 206 -1.79 21.01 33.73
N ALA A 207 -1.16 22.11 33.32
CA ALA A 207 -0.78 23.21 34.21
C ALA A 207 -2.00 23.88 34.87
N GLN A 208 -3.13 24.01 34.18
CA GLN A 208 -4.38 24.53 34.76
C GLN A 208 -5.02 23.56 35.76
N ARG A 209 -4.96 22.25 35.53
CA ARG A 209 -5.45 21.25 36.50
C ARG A 209 -4.58 21.18 37.74
N ASP A 210 -3.26 21.32 37.62
CA ASP A 210 -2.33 21.31 38.73
C ASP A 210 -2.47 22.58 39.57
N ALA A 211 -2.73 23.75 38.95
CA ALA A 211 -3.02 24.99 39.63
C ALA A 211 -4.38 24.99 40.40
N GLN A 212 -5.37 24.23 39.93
CA GLN A 212 -6.66 24.07 40.62
C GLN A 212 -6.65 22.98 41.70
N ARG A 213 -5.57 22.22 41.83
CA ARG A 213 -5.42 21.12 42.78
C ARG A 213 -4.57 21.48 43.99
N SER A 214 -4.15 22.73 44.17
CA SER A 214 -3.51 23.18 45.39
C SER A 214 -4.54 23.19 46.50
N PRO A 215 -4.45 22.32 47.51
CA PRO A 215 -5.36 22.37 48.64
C PRO A 215 -5.04 23.60 49.46
N ASP A 216 -6.09 24.27 49.83
CA ASP A 216 -6.16 25.30 50.86
C ASP A 216 -5.45 24.80 52.15
N ALA A 217 -4.25 25.26 52.39
CA ALA A 217 -3.50 25.01 53.61
C ALA A 217 -3.46 26.32 54.41
N GLY A 218 -4.37 26.43 55.37
CA GLY A 218 -4.24 27.50 56.32
C GLY A 218 -5.55 28.05 56.88
N ALA A 219 -6.29 27.24 57.63
CA ALA A 219 -7.20 27.81 58.68
C ALA A 219 -6.54 27.61 60.00
N PRO A 220 -6.32 28.71 60.81
CA PRO A 220 -5.77 28.58 62.17
C PRO A 220 -6.81 28.02 63.12
N ALA A 221 -6.40 27.06 63.96
CA ALA A 221 -7.17 26.47 65.02
C ALA A 221 -7.67 27.54 66.00
N ALA A 222 -8.98 27.70 66.11
CA ALA A 222 -9.62 28.47 67.16
C ALA A 222 -9.55 27.71 68.50
N GLY A 223 -9.08 28.39 69.53
CA GLY A 223 -8.77 27.85 70.85
C GLY A 223 -9.97 27.31 71.58
N THR A 224 -9.73 26.28 72.38
CA THR A 224 -10.59 25.63 73.32
C THR A 224 -10.74 26.53 74.54
N PRO A 225 -11.94 26.87 75.07
CA PRO A 225 -12.11 27.52 76.41
C PRO A 225 -11.95 26.46 77.48
N PRO A 226 -11.46 26.89 78.70
CA PRO A 226 -11.21 26.00 79.83
C PRO A 226 -12.49 25.57 80.58
N PRO A 227 -12.46 24.42 81.27
CA PRO A 227 -13.62 23.97 82.03
C PRO A 227 -13.79 24.75 83.32
N SER A 228 -14.96 25.30 83.52
CA SER A 228 -15.42 25.88 84.75
C SER A 228 -15.83 24.77 85.73
N GLY A 229 -15.14 24.69 86.80
CA GLY A 229 -15.44 23.81 87.89
C GLY A 229 -16.52 24.31 88.83
N ALA A 230 -16.79 23.48 89.76
CA ALA A 230 -17.46 23.71 91.07
C ALA A 230 -18.88 23.15 91.17
N THR A 231 -19.10 22.32 91.97
CA THR A 231 -19.26 22.16 93.42
C THR A 231 -20.64 21.62 93.79
N SER A 232 -20.61 20.55 94.59
CA SER A 232 -21.47 20.30 95.76
C SER A 232 -22.96 19.92 95.49
N PHE A 233 -23.39 18.81 95.79
CA PHE A 233 -23.88 18.13 96.99
C PHE A 233 -24.15 16.68 96.62
#